data_55dcfd6348a87df48954dde1d47614b0
#
_entry.id   55dcfd6348a87df48954dde1d47614b0
#
_cell.length_a   1.000
_cell.length_b   1.000
_cell.length_c   1.000
_cell.angle_alpha   90.00
_cell.angle_beta   90.00
_cell.angle_gamma   90.00
#
_symmetry.space_group_name_H-M   'P 1'
#
loop_
_entity.id
_entity.type
_entity.pdbx_description
1 polymer ?
#
loop_
_entity_poly.entity_id
_entity_poly.type
_entity_poly.pdbx_seq_one_letter_code
_entity_poly.pdbx_strand_id
1 'polypeptide(L)'
;DVERSRGLGDVYKRQAVPPLAVGVATLLRRRWFTKAEKDAGIAALFMGFFGITEGAIPLAAARPLQVIPANVAGGAVAGALAGLFGAQDHVMHGGPIVAVLGAVDNVVGFFIAMLAGIVVCAGLILLLVGLTQRKDKPLVAVDTISLDKDLGSSSEEVIRSMVKLTSARMSDAEAVASAALKRESTRSTGVGHGVAIPHARSAGVKVPTLAFARLPHGVTWAEGEDPTTLAFLIAVPDNAGKQHLKLLSKLARNIMKEDFRAQLHGAKTRKEAADIISSVLSPAPATDKAAATTQA
;
A
#
# COMPACT_ATOMS: atom_id res chain seq x y z
N ASP A 1 -15.01 -42.34 -22.60
CA ASP A 1 -15.85 -41.18 -22.25
C ASP A 1 -16.00 -40.94 -20.74
N VAL A 2 -15.99 -41.99 -19.90
CA VAL A 2 -16.12 -41.90 -18.43
C VAL A 2 -14.88 -41.24 -17.77
N GLU A 3 -13.68 -41.48 -18.29
CA GLU A 3 -12.43 -40.84 -17.79
C GLU A 3 -12.36 -39.35 -18.12
N ARG A 4 -12.89 -38.93 -19.26
CA ARG A 4 -12.97 -37.50 -19.65
C ARG A 4 -13.95 -36.72 -18.78
N SER A 5 -15.05 -37.34 -18.35
CA SER A 5 -16.04 -36.72 -17.45
C SER A 5 -15.50 -36.55 -16.02
N ARG A 6 -14.67 -37.51 -15.55
CA ARG A 6 -14.01 -37.40 -14.24
C ARG A 6 -13.04 -36.24 -14.14
N GLY A 7 -12.24 -36.00 -15.19
CA GLY A 7 -11.27 -34.86 -15.21
C GLY A 7 -11.93 -33.48 -15.25
N LEU A 8 -13.08 -33.34 -15.92
CA LEU A 8 -13.84 -32.09 -15.98
C LEU A 8 -14.57 -31.78 -14.66
N GLY A 9 -15.14 -32.83 -14.00
CA GLY A 9 -15.80 -32.69 -12.70
C GLY A 9 -14.86 -32.11 -11.61
N ASP A 10 -13.57 -32.47 -11.66
CA ASP A 10 -12.58 -31.97 -10.69
C ASP A 10 -12.22 -30.47 -10.87
N VAL A 11 -12.40 -29.91 -12.06
CA VAL A 11 -12.17 -28.50 -12.34
C VAL A 11 -13.29 -27.65 -11.72
N TYR A 12 -14.54 -28.07 -11.82
CA TYR A 12 -15.69 -27.30 -11.33
C TYR A 12 -15.74 -27.22 -9.80
N LYS A 13 -15.32 -28.28 -9.09
CA LYS A 13 -15.24 -28.32 -7.61
C LYS A 13 -14.35 -27.21 -7.01
N ARG A 14 -13.40 -26.66 -7.79
CA ARG A 14 -12.43 -25.66 -7.35
C ARG A 14 -12.82 -24.23 -7.69
N GLN A 15 -13.84 -24.03 -8.53
CA GLN A 15 -14.18 -22.71 -9.09
C GLN A 15 -14.58 -21.67 -8.04
N ALA A 16 -15.25 -22.08 -6.99
CA ALA A 16 -15.71 -21.19 -5.92
C ALA A 16 -14.57 -20.72 -4.98
N VAL A 17 -13.46 -21.48 -4.89
CA VAL A 17 -12.39 -21.20 -3.91
C VAL A 17 -11.74 -19.83 -4.11
N PRO A 18 -11.27 -19.42 -5.30
CA PRO A 18 -10.64 -18.13 -5.51
C PRO A 18 -11.52 -16.93 -5.12
N PRO A 19 -12.76 -16.78 -5.63
CA PRO A 19 -13.56 -15.60 -5.32
C PRO A 19 -14.02 -15.58 -3.85
N LEU A 20 -14.35 -16.72 -3.26
CA LEU A 20 -14.69 -16.78 -1.83
C LEU A 20 -13.48 -16.41 -0.95
N ALA A 21 -12.30 -16.93 -1.26
CA ALA A 21 -11.09 -16.62 -0.52
C ALA A 21 -10.68 -15.14 -0.63
N VAL A 22 -10.77 -14.55 -1.82
CA VAL A 22 -10.55 -13.12 -2.05
C VAL A 22 -11.50 -12.29 -1.19
N GLY A 23 -12.78 -12.61 -1.20
CA GLY A 23 -13.77 -11.92 -0.39
C GLY A 23 -13.51 -12.06 1.11
N VAL A 24 -13.22 -13.27 1.59
CA VAL A 24 -12.87 -13.53 3.00
C VAL A 24 -11.61 -12.74 3.40
N ALA A 25 -10.55 -12.77 2.60
CA ALA A 25 -9.32 -12.04 2.89
C ALA A 25 -9.55 -10.53 3.01
N THR A 26 -10.33 -9.94 2.09
CA THR A 26 -10.64 -8.50 2.11
C THR A 26 -11.50 -8.11 3.32
N LEU A 27 -12.39 -8.98 3.80
CA LEU A 27 -13.22 -8.75 4.99
C LEU A 27 -12.41 -8.87 6.29
N LEU A 28 -11.56 -9.90 6.42
CA LEU A 28 -10.78 -10.17 7.63
C LEU A 28 -9.76 -9.07 7.94
N ARG A 29 -9.15 -8.47 6.92
CA ARG A 29 -8.12 -7.43 7.08
C ARG A 29 -8.43 -6.19 6.24
N ARG A 30 -9.62 -5.63 6.40
CA ARG A 30 -10.12 -4.45 5.64
C ARG A 30 -9.13 -3.28 5.56
N ARG A 31 -8.27 -3.10 6.57
CA ARG A 31 -7.27 -2.01 6.61
C ARG A 31 -6.12 -2.19 5.61
N TRP A 32 -5.93 -3.40 5.09
CA TRP A 32 -4.86 -3.72 4.14
C TRP A 32 -5.26 -3.53 2.68
N PHE A 33 -6.53 -3.27 2.43
CA PHE A 33 -7.12 -3.16 1.10
C PHE A 33 -7.70 -1.77 0.87
N THR A 34 -7.57 -1.27 -0.35
CA THR A 34 -8.19 -0.01 -0.80
C THR A 34 -9.71 -0.14 -0.85
N LYS A 35 -10.42 0.99 -1.03
CA LYS A 35 -11.88 0.96 -1.17
C LYS A 35 -12.31 0.09 -2.36
N ALA A 36 -11.69 0.28 -3.52
CA ALA A 36 -12.00 -0.48 -4.74
C ALA A 36 -11.76 -1.99 -4.55
N GLU A 37 -10.67 -2.40 -3.86
CA GLU A 37 -10.39 -3.81 -3.57
C GLU A 37 -11.40 -4.43 -2.60
N LYS A 38 -11.92 -3.65 -1.65
CA LYS A 38 -12.98 -4.12 -0.72
C LYS A 38 -14.30 -4.31 -1.43
N ASP A 39 -14.66 -3.36 -2.29
CA ASP A 39 -15.90 -3.44 -3.08
C ASP A 39 -15.83 -4.64 -4.04
N ALA A 40 -14.69 -4.86 -4.69
CA ALA A 40 -14.42 -6.05 -5.50
C ALA A 40 -14.47 -7.35 -4.67
N GLY A 41 -13.96 -7.33 -3.43
CA GLY A 41 -14.01 -8.49 -2.52
C GLY A 41 -15.44 -8.87 -2.13
N ILE A 42 -16.33 -7.90 -1.90
CA ILE A 42 -17.75 -8.15 -1.64
C ILE A 42 -18.42 -8.76 -2.87
N ALA A 43 -18.19 -8.20 -4.05
CA ALA A 43 -18.70 -8.76 -5.30
C ALA A 43 -18.19 -10.19 -5.54
N ALA A 44 -16.90 -10.46 -5.22
CA ALA A 44 -16.31 -11.77 -5.32
C ALA A 44 -16.98 -12.82 -4.43
N LEU A 45 -17.41 -12.46 -3.21
CA LEU A 45 -18.17 -13.38 -2.34
C LEU A 45 -19.51 -13.80 -2.98
N PHE A 46 -20.24 -12.83 -3.53
CA PHE A 46 -21.48 -13.11 -4.24
C PHE A 46 -21.24 -14.02 -5.43
N MET A 47 -20.29 -13.68 -6.29
CA MET A 47 -19.95 -14.49 -7.47
C MET A 47 -19.48 -15.89 -7.07
N GLY A 48 -18.65 -16.00 -6.02
CA GLY A 48 -18.15 -17.27 -5.51
C GLY A 48 -19.24 -18.19 -4.98
N PHE A 49 -20.30 -17.65 -4.38
CA PHE A 49 -21.46 -18.44 -3.96
C PHE A 49 -22.14 -19.16 -5.15
N PHE A 50 -22.17 -18.51 -6.30
CA PHE A 50 -22.68 -19.10 -7.54
C PHE A 50 -21.61 -19.86 -8.34
N GLY A 51 -20.39 -19.98 -7.84
CA GLY A 51 -19.28 -20.70 -8.52
C GLY A 51 -18.64 -19.90 -9.67
N ILE A 52 -18.83 -18.59 -9.72
CA ILE A 52 -18.30 -17.71 -10.78
C ILE A 52 -16.88 -17.28 -10.39
N THR A 53 -15.88 -17.86 -11.04
CA THR A 53 -14.44 -17.67 -10.73
C THR A 53 -13.96 -16.23 -11.04
N GLU A 54 -14.57 -15.57 -12.01
CA GLU A 54 -14.24 -14.24 -12.49
C GLU A 54 -14.30 -13.17 -11.38
N GLY A 55 -15.04 -13.44 -10.33
CA GLY A 55 -15.06 -12.57 -9.13
C GLY A 55 -13.69 -12.32 -8.51
N ALA A 56 -12.73 -13.24 -8.71
CA ALA A 56 -11.36 -13.06 -8.21
C ALA A 56 -10.47 -12.17 -9.10
N ILE A 57 -10.85 -11.94 -10.36
CA ILE A 57 -10.01 -11.23 -11.36
C ILE A 57 -9.61 -9.83 -10.92
N PRO A 58 -10.52 -8.96 -10.41
CA PRO A 58 -10.14 -7.59 -10.06
C PRO A 58 -9.02 -7.53 -9.01
N LEU A 59 -9.07 -8.38 -7.98
CA LEU A 59 -8.01 -8.42 -6.97
C LEU A 59 -6.74 -9.10 -7.50
N ALA A 60 -6.87 -10.14 -8.34
CA ALA A 60 -5.72 -10.78 -8.98
C ALA A 60 -4.98 -9.83 -9.93
N ALA A 61 -5.69 -8.97 -10.64
CA ALA A 61 -5.09 -7.94 -11.49
C ALA A 61 -4.41 -6.83 -10.67
N ALA A 62 -5.01 -6.43 -9.55
CA ALA A 62 -4.44 -5.43 -8.66
C ALA A 62 -3.21 -5.93 -7.89
N ARG A 63 -3.18 -7.23 -7.53
CA ARG A 63 -2.13 -7.87 -6.70
C ARG A 63 -1.71 -9.25 -7.22
N PRO A 64 -1.15 -9.33 -8.44
CA PRO A 64 -0.91 -10.62 -9.10
C PRO A 64 0.04 -11.54 -8.31
N LEU A 65 1.10 -11.00 -7.73
CA LEU A 65 2.10 -11.77 -6.99
C LEU A 65 1.59 -12.32 -5.65
N GLN A 66 0.51 -11.78 -5.11
CA GLN A 66 -0.10 -12.22 -3.86
C GLN A 66 -1.28 -13.16 -4.11
N VAL A 67 -2.12 -12.83 -5.10
CA VAL A 67 -3.40 -13.51 -5.32
C VAL A 67 -3.25 -14.74 -6.20
N ILE A 68 -2.45 -14.69 -7.28
CA ILE A 68 -2.33 -15.81 -8.21
C ILE A 68 -1.72 -17.05 -7.54
N PRO A 69 -0.56 -16.97 -6.83
CA PRO A 69 0.00 -18.13 -6.14
C PRO A 69 -0.93 -18.70 -5.05
N ALA A 70 -1.66 -17.81 -4.35
CA ALA A 70 -2.60 -18.21 -3.33
C ALA A 70 -3.81 -18.97 -3.92
N ASN A 71 -4.33 -18.51 -5.06
CA ASN A 71 -5.42 -19.19 -5.78
C ASN A 71 -5.00 -20.59 -6.26
N VAL A 72 -3.76 -20.71 -6.79
CA VAL A 72 -3.21 -22.01 -7.22
C VAL A 72 -3.12 -22.97 -6.04
N ALA A 73 -2.55 -22.53 -4.90
CA ALA A 73 -2.39 -23.37 -3.73
C ALA A 73 -3.73 -23.76 -3.11
N GLY A 74 -4.66 -22.82 -2.93
CA GLY A 74 -5.99 -23.12 -2.39
C GLY A 74 -6.82 -24.01 -3.29
N GLY A 75 -6.75 -23.80 -4.62
CA GLY A 75 -7.40 -24.66 -5.60
C GLY A 75 -6.82 -26.08 -5.61
N ALA A 76 -5.51 -26.24 -5.47
CA ALA A 76 -4.86 -27.54 -5.38
C ALA A 76 -5.31 -28.33 -4.14
N VAL A 77 -5.34 -27.67 -2.97
CA VAL A 77 -5.81 -28.29 -1.72
C VAL A 77 -7.28 -28.70 -1.82
N ALA A 78 -8.15 -27.80 -2.30
CA ALA A 78 -9.56 -28.12 -2.48
C ALA A 78 -9.78 -29.31 -3.44
N GLY A 79 -9.07 -29.31 -4.57
CA GLY A 79 -9.17 -30.40 -5.54
C GLY A 79 -8.68 -31.75 -5.01
N ALA A 80 -7.55 -31.76 -4.30
CA ALA A 80 -7.01 -32.96 -3.69
C ALA A 80 -7.97 -33.56 -2.65
N LEU A 81 -8.50 -32.71 -1.75
CA LEU A 81 -9.47 -33.18 -0.74
C LEU A 81 -10.80 -33.61 -1.34
N ALA A 82 -11.32 -32.91 -2.35
CA ALA A 82 -12.54 -33.30 -3.04
C ALA A 82 -12.37 -34.69 -3.72
N GLY A 83 -11.19 -34.93 -4.31
CA GLY A 83 -10.85 -36.23 -4.88
C GLY A 83 -10.77 -37.32 -3.82
N LEU A 84 -10.11 -37.06 -2.67
CA LEU A 84 -10.03 -38.01 -1.55
C LEU A 84 -11.39 -38.34 -0.96
N PHE A 85 -12.29 -37.42 -0.85
CA PHE A 85 -13.65 -37.61 -0.34
C PHE A 85 -14.61 -38.18 -1.39
N GLY A 86 -14.18 -38.35 -2.64
CA GLY A 86 -15.05 -38.84 -3.73
C GLY A 86 -16.23 -37.89 -4.00
N ALA A 87 -16.09 -36.60 -3.64
CA ALA A 87 -17.14 -35.63 -3.92
C ALA A 87 -17.25 -35.42 -5.43
N GLN A 88 -18.40 -35.69 -6.02
CA GLN A 88 -18.66 -35.50 -7.46
C GLN A 88 -19.69 -34.39 -7.66
N ASP A 89 -19.45 -33.53 -8.64
CA ASP A 89 -20.34 -32.47 -9.06
C ASP A 89 -20.89 -32.81 -10.44
N HIS A 90 -22.20 -32.85 -10.57
CA HIS A 90 -22.91 -33.29 -11.79
C HIS A 90 -23.33 -32.13 -12.69
N VAL A 91 -22.96 -30.87 -12.31
CA VAL A 91 -23.26 -29.66 -13.09
C VAL A 91 -22.00 -28.85 -13.37
N MET A 92 -22.06 -27.97 -14.38
CA MET A 92 -20.92 -27.17 -14.81
C MET A 92 -20.63 -25.97 -13.89
N HIS A 93 -21.17 -25.92 -12.70
CA HIS A 93 -20.99 -24.81 -11.74
C HIS A 93 -20.52 -25.39 -10.41
N GLY A 94 -19.50 -24.80 -9.79
CA GLY A 94 -18.82 -25.35 -8.62
C GLY A 94 -18.99 -24.52 -7.35
N GLY A 95 -20.07 -23.74 -7.21
CA GLY A 95 -20.33 -22.94 -6.02
C GLY A 95 -21.13 -23.68 -4.94
N PRO A 96 -21.24 -23.14 -3.72
CA PRO A 96 -22.11 -23.68 -2.65
C PRO A 96 -23.54 -23.94 -3.08
N ILE A 97 -24.04 -23.16 -4.04
CA ILE A 97 -25.42 -23.28 -4.57
C ILE A 97 -25.72 -24.65 -5.16
N VAL A 98 -24.73 -25.32 -5.78
CA VAL A 98 -24.95 -26.63 -6.42
C VAL A 98 -25.20 -27.74 -5.39
N ALA A 99 -24.59 -27.60 -4.21
CA ALA A 99 -24.86 -28.52 -3.10
C ALA A 99 -26.27 -28.32 -2.53
N VAL A 100 -26.78 -27.09 -2.49
CA VAL A 100 -28.16 -26.79 -2.09
C VAL A 100 -29.17 -27.38 -3.09
N LEU A 101 -28.82 -27.36 -4.38
CA LEU A 101 -29.66 -27.93 -5.44
C LEU A 101 -29.57 -29.47 -5.55
N GLY A 102 -28.79 -30.12 -4.68
CA GLY A 102 -28.65 -31.56 -4.67
C GLY A 102 -27.84 -32.15 -5.84
N ALA A 103 -27.02 -31.32 -6.50
CA ALA A 103 -26.23 -31.73 -7.65
C ALA A 103 -24.83 -32.26 -7.29
N VAL A 104 -24.54 -32.46 -6.01
CA VAL A 104 -23.23 -32.91 -5.50
C VAL A 104 -23.40 -34.19 -4.69
N ASP A 105 -22.61 -35.21 -5.03
CA ASP A 105 -22.44 -36.40 -4.19
C ASP A 105 -21.50 -36.07 -3.04
N ASN A 106 -21.69 -36.66 -1.88
CA ASN A 106 -20.91 -36.39 -0.67
C ASN A 106 -20.79 -34.88 -0.35
N VAL A 107 -21.93 -34.27 -0.10
CA VAL A 107 -22.05 -32.82 0.22
C VAL A 107 -21.11 -32.41 1.37
N VAL A 108 -20.95 -33.26 2.39
CA VAL A 108 -20.05 -32.97 3.53
C VAL A 108 -18.60 -32.90 3.06
N GLY A 109 -18.15 -33.89 2.30
CA GLY A 109 -16.80 -33.90 1.73
C GLY A 109 -16.54 -32.69 0.82
N PHE A 110 -17.52 -32.27 0.02
CA PHE A 110 -17.47 -31.08 -0.83
C PHE A 110 -17.25 -29.81 -0.01
N PHE A 111 -18.04 -29.60 1.04
CA PHE A 111 -17.87 -28.38 1.88
C PHE A 111 -16.56 -28.37 2.66
N ILE A 112 -16.11 -29.53 3.18
CA ILE A 112 -14.81 -29.61 3.86
C ILE A 112 -13.67 -29.26 2.89
N ALA A 113 -13.67 -29.83 1.69
CA ALA A 113 -12.65 -29.55 0.67
C ALA A 113 -12.66 -28.08 0.24
N MET A 114 -13.82 -27.50 0.00
CA MET A 114 -13.97 -26.10 -0.36
C MET A 114 -13.51 -25.18 0.77
N LEU A 115 -13.91 -25.44 2.01
CA LEU A 115 -13.53 -24.62 3.17
C LEU A 115 -12.01 -24.68 3.41
N ALA A 116 -11.40 -25.85 3.32
CA ALA A 116 -9.95 -26.01 3.44
C ALA A 116 -9.22 -25.21 2.36
N GLY A 117 -9.67 -25.26 1.11
CA GLY A 117 -9.12 -24.46 0.02
C GLY A 117 -9.25 -22.95 0.26
N ILE A 118 -10.42 -22.50 0.74
CA ILE A 118 -10.66 -21.09 1.09
C ILE A 118 -9.71 -20.63 2.20
N VAL A 119 -9.53 -21.42 3.25
CA VAL A 119 -8.65 -21.11 4.39
C VAL A 119 -7.21 -20.99 3.92
N VAL A 120 -6.71 -21.94 3.12
CA VAL A 120 -5.35 -21.90 2.58
C VAL A 120 -5.17 -20.70 1.66
N CYS A 121 -6.08 -20.48 0.73
CA CYS A 121 -6.01 -19.37 -0.22
C CYS A 121 -6.07 -18.00 0.49
N ALA A 122 -7.07 -17.77 1.34
CA ALA A 122 -7.22 -16.52 2.07
C ALA A 122 -6.05 -16.29 3.04
N GLY A 123 -5.57 -17.33 3.72
CA GLY A 123 -4.41 -17.29 4.59
C GLY A 123 -3.14 -16.87 3.84
N LEU A 124 -2.88 -17.44 2.66
CA LEU A 124 -1.76 -17.07 1.81
C LEU A 124 -1.89 -15.65 1.25
N ILE A 125 -3.09 -15.23 0.81
CA ILE A 125 -3.32 -13.84 0.39
C ILE A 125 -2.96 -12.90 1.54
N LEU A 126 -3.47 -13.13 2.75
CA LEU A 126 -3.19 -12.29 3.90
C LEU A 126 -1.71 -12.32 4.30
N LEU A 127 -1.05 -13.47 4.26
CA LEU A 127 0.38 -13.59 4.53
C LEU A 127 1.19 -12.77 3.52
N LEU A 128 0.98 -12.98 2.22
CA LEU A 128 1.73 -12.30 1.16
C LEU A 128 1.44 -10.80 1.11
N VAL A 129 0.18 -10.39 1.30
CA VAL A 129 -0.19 -8.96 1.43
C VAL A 129 0.45 -8.37 2.69
N GLY A 130 0.43 -9.07 3.82
CA GLY A 130 1.05 -8.62 5.06
C GLY A 130 2.56 -8.43 4.95
N LEU A 131 3.25 -9.30 4.21
CA LEU A 131 4.68 -9.16 3.92
C LEU A 131 5.00 -7.94 3.05
N THR A 132 4.12 -7.62 2.10
CA THR A 132 4.26 -6.41 1.26
C THR A 132 3.88 -5.15 2.01
N GLN A 133 2.83 -5.17 2.83
CA GLN A 133 2.43 -4.03 3.68
C GLN A 133 3.53 -3.59 4.64
N ARG A 134 4.37 -4.50 5.11
CA ARG A 134 5.53 -4.16 5.95
C ARG A 134 6.57 -3.32 5.20
N LYS A 135 6.60 -3.37 3.87
CA LYS A 135 7.49 -2.56 3.02
C LYS A 135 6.87 -1.19 2.68
N ASP A 136 5.56 -1.06 2.71
CA ASP A 136 4.84 0.17 2.37
C ASP A 136 4.57 1.03 3.62
N LYS A 137 5.65 1.41 4.34
CA LYS A 137 5.52 2.47 5.34
C LYS A 137 5.14 3.77 4.62
N PRO A 138 4.19 4.56 5.18
CA PRO A 138 3.84 5.84 4.58
C PRO A 138 5.08 6.73 4.48
N LEU A 139 5.17 7.50 3.41
CA LEU A 139 6.30 8.42 3.17
C LEU A 139 6.52 9.36 4.35
N VAL A 140 5.43 9.85 4.93
CA VAL A 140 5.39 10.69 6.13
C VAL A 140 4.65 9.93 7.23
N ALA A 141 5.17 9.96 8.44
CA ALA A 141 4.52 9.41 9.63
C ALA A 141 4.88 10.26 10.86
N VAL A 142 4.18 10.07 11.94
CA VAL A 142 4.37 10.83 13.19
C VAL A 142 5.81 10.73 13.74
N ASP A 143 6.47 9.59 13.49
CA ASP A 143 7.86 9.32 13.88
C ASP A 143 8.89 10.06 13.01
N THR A 144 8.49 10.60 11.85
CA THR A 144 9.35 11.40 10.95
C THR A 144 9.14 12.91 11.10
N ILE A 145 8.38 13.34 12.12
CA ILE A 145 8.06 14.75 12.37
C ILE A 145 8.76 15.23 13.65
N SER A 146 9.43 16.36 13.58
CA SER A 146 9.98 17.09 14.72
C SER A 146 9.35 18.50 14.79
N LEU A 147 8.77 18.84 15.91
CA LEU A 147 8.22 20.19 16.13
C LEU A 147 8.97 20.85 17.29
N ASP A 148 9.48 22.04 17.03
CA ASP A 148 10.09 22.96 18.02
C ASP A 148 11.20 22.33 18.87
N LYS A 149 11.90 21.33 18.30
CA LYS A 149 13.13 20.79 18.89
C LYS A 149 14.33 21.47 18.26
N ASP A 150 15.32 21.76 19.09
CA ASP A 150 16.61 22.16 18.61
C ASP A 150 17.27 20.98 17.89
N LEU A 151 17.52 21.14 16.61
CA LEU A 151 18.17 20.15 15.76
C LEU A 151 19.58 20.56 15.35
N GLY A 152 20.04 21.72 15.84
CA GLY A 152 21.36 22.30 15.55
C GLY A 152 21.28 23.72 15.01
N SER A 153 22.43 24.39 14.97
CA SER A 153 22.58 25.78 14.56
C SER A 153 23.05 25.98 13.11
N SER A 154 23.37 24.87 12.44
CA SER A 154 23.81 24.88 11.03
C SER A 154 22.96 23.93 10.17
N SER A 155 22.93 24.16 8.86
CA SER A 155 22.26 23.29 7.90
C SER A 155 22.76 21.84 8.00
N GLU A 156 24.08 21.64 8.22
CA GLU A 156 24.68 20.31 8.40
C GLU A 156 24.12 19.60 9.63
N GLU A 157 24.09 20.29 10.79
CA GLU A 157 23.58 19.70 12.05
C GLU A 157 22.10 19.34 11.94
N VAL A 158 21.30 20.20 11.32
CA VAL A 158 19.87 19.94 11.08
C VAL A 158 19.69 18.73 10.17
N ILE A 159 20.43 18.63 9.07
CA ILE A 159 20.37 17.47 8.15
C ILE A 159 20.72 16.18 8.90
N ARG A 160 21.82 16.13 9.65
CA ARG A 160 22.23 14.96 10.44
C ARG A 160 21.18 14.58 11.48
N SER A 161 20.61 15.54 12.18
CA SER A 161 19.57 15.34 13.18
C SER A 161 18.27 14.79 12.55
N MET A 162 17.87 15.28 11.38
CA MET A 162 16.72 14.77 10.64
C MET A 162 16.95 13.35 10.12
N VAL A 163 18.15 13.02 9.66
CA VAL A 163 18.52 11.65 9.28
C VAL A 163 18.45 10.72 10.49
N LYS A 164 18.99 11.16 11.64
CA LYS A 164 18.93 10.40 12.91
C LYS A 164 17.47 10.15 13.34
N LEU A 165 16.59 11.13 13.22
CA LEU A 165 15.15 11.01 13.49
C LEU A 165 14.51 9.88 12.67
N THR A 166 14.97 9.66 11.44
CA THR A 166 14.42 8.67 10.51
C THR A 166 15.23 7.38 10.42
N SER A 167 16.17 7.15 11.32
CA SER A 167 17.11 6.01 11.31
C SER A 167 16.43 4.64 11.24
N ALA A 168 15.26 4.47 11.88
CA ALA A 168 14.46 3.23 11.81
C ALA A 168 13.96 2.87 10.39
N ARG A 169 14.09 3.78 9.42
CA ARG A 169 13.70 3.61 8.01
C ARG A 169 14.91 3.43 7.08
N MET A 170 16.10 3.40 7.65
CA MET A 170 17.37 3.33 6.93
C MET A 170 18.11 2.03 7.29
N SER A 171 18.95 1.56 6.38
CA SER A 171 19.92 0.50 6.63
C SER A 171 21.27 1.08 7.08
N ASP A 172 21.57 2.26 6.56
CA ASP A 172 22.79 3.00 6.84
C ASP A 172 22.46 4.49 6.88
N ALA A 173 22.29 5.00 8.09
CA ALA A 173 21.93 6.41 8.31
C ALA A 173 23.11 7.35 7.98
N GLU A 174 24.36 6.91 8.20
CA GLU A 174 25.54 7.74 7.91
C GLU A 174 25.74 7.90 6.41
N ALA A 175 25.55 6.84 5.62
CA ALA A 175 25.58 6.93 4.17
C ALA A 175 24.49 7.88 3.63
N VAL A 176 23.31 7.90 4.25
CA VAL A 176 22.22 8.82 3.87
C VAL A 176 22.57 10.26 4.25
N ALA A 177 23.12 10.48 5.45
CA ALA A 177 23.55 11.82 5.88
C ALA A 177 24.66 12.36 4.96
N SER A 178 25.67 11.57 4.67
CA SER A 178 26.76 11.92 3.76
C SER A 178 26.25 12.26 2.35
N ALA A 179 25.28 11.49 1.82
CA ALA A 179 24.67 11.78 0.52
C ALA A 179 23.88 13.10 0.53
N ALA A 180 23.13 13.38 1.61
CA ALA A 180 22.39 14.64 1.75
C ALA A 180 23.35 15.84 1.85
N LEU A 181 24.40 15.74 2.65
CA LEU A 181 25.40 16.80 2.81
C LEU A 181 26.19 17.03 1.53
N LYS A 182 26.58 15.97 0.81
CA LYS A 182 27.20 16.09 -0.52
C LYS A 182 26.30 16.81 -1.51
N ARG A 183 24.99 16.55 -1.45
CA ARG A 183 24.01 17.25 -2.30
C ARG A 183 23.89 18.72 -1.88
N GLU A 184 23.86 19.01 -0.59
CA GLU A 184 23.81 20.37 -0.03
C GLU A 184 25.04 21.19 -0.44
N SER A 185 26.25 20.62 -0.32
CA SER A 185 27.50 21.29 -0.68
C SER A 185 27.64 21.63 -2.18
N THR A 186 26.93 20.88 -3.06
CA THR A 186 26.92 21.17 -4.49
C THR A 186 26.11 22.42 -4.82
N ARG A 187 24.98 22.59 -4.15
CA ARG A 187 24.08 23.74 -4.28
C ARG A 187 23.14 23.73 -3.07
N SER A 188 22.96 24.84 -2.41
CA SER A 188 22.01 24.98 -1.30
C SER A 188 20.64 24.45 -1.67
N THR A 189 20.03 23.75 -0.72
CA THR A 189 18.65 23.25 -0.82
C THR A 189 17.63 24.19 -0.16
N GLY A 190 18.06 25.39 0.29
CA GLY A 190 17.17 26.49 0.61
C GLY A 190 16.35 26.87 -0.62
N VAL A 191 15.06 27.11 -0.44
CA VAL A 191 14.13 27.49 -1.52
C VAL A 191 13.49 28.84 -1.27
N GLY A 192 14.01 29.58 -0.31
CA GLY A 192 13.46 30.88 0.13
C GLY A 192 12.25 30.70 1.06
N HIS A 193 11.70 31.82 1.50
CA HIS A 193 10.52 31.88 2.40
C HIS A 193 10.71 31.11 3.72
N GLY A 194 11.92 31.00 4.22
CA GLY A 194 12.23 30.24 5.45
C GLY A 194 12.09 28.74 5.31
N VAL A 195 12.24 28.18 4.11
CA VAL A 195 12.09 26.74 3.83
C VAL A 195 13.34 26.15 3.20
N ALA A 196 13.73 24.95 3.66
CA ALA A 196 14.76 24.12 3.04
C ALA A 196 14.26 22.72 2.73
N ILE A 197 14.78 22.12 1.63
CA ILE A 197 14.40 20.77 1.17
C ILE A 197 15.66 19.92 0.95
N PRO A 198 16.44 19.62 2.01
CA PRO A 198 17.53 18.67 1.88
C PRO A 198 17.04 17.33 1.36
N HIS A 199 17.81 16.72 0.46
CA HIS A 199 17.41 15.46 -0.12
C HIS A 199 18.60 14.56 -0.43
N ALA A 200 18.39 13.25 -0.26
CA ALA A 200 19.37 12.23 -0.53
C ALA A 200 18.80 11.09 -1.35
N ARG A 201 19.62 10.55 -2.24
CA ARG A 201 19.41 9.27 -2.90
C ARG A 201 20.55 8.36 -2.47
N SER A 202 20.23 7.22 -1.83
CA SER A 202 21.24 6.35 -1.24
C SER A 202 20.72 4.91 -1.09
N ALA A 203 21.59 3.93 -1.32
CA ALA A 203 21.34 2.53 -1.02
C ALA A 203 21.08 2.29 0.48
N GLY A 204 21.51 3.22 1.34
CA GLY A 204 21.24 3.20 2.78
C GLY A 204 19.77 3.44 3.16
N VAL A 205 18.90 3.81 2.22
CA VAL A 205 17.47 4.02 2.48
C VAL A 205 16.69 2.73 2.24
N LYS A 206 16.08 2.17 3.29
CA LYS A 206 15.20 0.98 3.18
C LYS A 206 13.81 1.32 2.67
N VAL A 207 13.28 2.46 3.13
CA VAL A 207 11.92 2.90 2.86
C VAL A 207 11.97 4.37 2.47
N PRO A 208 11.38 4.77 1.32
CA PRO A 208 11.25 6.17 0.97
C PRO A 208 10.67 6.97 2.13
N THR A 209 11.30 8.08 2.49
CA THR A 209 11.00 8.81 3.71
C THR A 209 10.96 10.30 3.43
N LEU A 210 9.94 10.96 3.93
CA LEU A 210 9.88 12.39 4.10
C LEU A 210 9.88 12.70 5.60
N ALA A 211 10.89 13.39 6.08
CA ALA A 211 10.89 13.96 7.41
C ALA A 211 10.57 15.45 7.33
N PHE A 212 9.92 15.97 8.35
CA PHE A 212 9.62 17.38 8.52
C PHE A 212 10.10 17.87 9.88
N ALA A 213 10.72 19.02 9.88
CA ALA A 213 11.11 19.72 11.10
C ALA A 213 10.63 21.17 11.07
N ARG A 214 10.00 21.60 12.15
CA ARG A 214 9.81 23.01 12.48
C ARG A 214 10.89 23.38 13.48
N LEU A 215 11.74 24.35 13.08
CA LEU A 215 12.88 24.82 13.87
C LEU A 215 12.44 26.00 14.74
N PRO A 216 12.69 25.97 16.05
CA PRO A 216 12.26 27.02 16.98
C PRO A 216 13.00 28.33 16.75
N HIS A 217 14.26 28.21 16.30
CA HIS A 217 15.10 29.33 15.92
C HIS A 217 15.47 29.17 14.45
N GLY A 218 15.31 30.18 13.65
CA GLY A 218 15.68 30.11 12.24
C GLY A 218 17.16 29.74 12.08
N VAL A 219 17.47 28.85 11.15
CA VAL A 219 18.85 28.45 10.82
C VAL A 219 19.24 29.02 9.47
N THR A 220 20.40 29.70 9.39
CA THR A 220 20.94 30.17 8.12
C THR A 220 21.28 28.98 7.24
N TRP A 221 20.58 28.85 6.10
CA TRP A 221 20.76 27.76 5.16
C TRP A 221 21.70 28.13 4.01
N ALA A 222 21.57 29.35 3.52
CA ALA A 222 22.48 29.95 2.58
C ALA A 222 22.66 31.44 2.90
N GLU A 223 23.79 32.00 2.51
CA GLU A 223 24.06 33.45 2.70
C GLU A 223 23.04 34.27 1.90
N GLY A 224 22.46 35.29 2.53
CA GLY A 224 21.50 36.22 1.92
C GLY A 224 20.07 35.67 1.83
N GLU A 225 19.79 34.51 2.35
CA GLU A 225 18.43 33.96 2.46
C GLU A 225 17.84 34.19 3.86
N ASP A 226 16.49 34.22 3.93
CA ASP A 226 15.78 34.24 5.21
C ASP A 226 16.12 33.01 6.04
N PRO A 227 16.24 33.13 7.37
CA PRO A 227 16.48 31.97 8.22
C PRO A 227 15.43 30.88 8.04
N THR A 228 15.88 29.66 7.79
CA THR A 228 15.01 28.48 7.59
C THR A 228 14.32 28.08 8.89
N THR A 229 13.01 28.08 8.90
CA THR A 229 12.16 27.65 10.00
C THR A 229 11.44 26.31 9.71
N LEU A 230 11.31 25.94 8.46
CA LEU A 230 10.70 24.68 8.01
C LEU A 230 11.70 23.88 7.16
N ALA A 231 12.06 22.70 7.60
CA ALA A 231 12.96 21.82 6.86
C ALA A 231 12.26 20.50 6.47
N PHE A 232 12.44 20.05 5.22
CA PHE A 232 11.86 18.82 4.67
C PHE A 232 12.97 17.92 4.14
N LEU A 233 13.36 16.91 4.88
CA LEU A 233 14.34 15.94 4.42
C LEU A 233 13.63 14.84 3.59
N ILE A 234 14.09 14.66 2.35
CA ILE A 234 13.59 13.65 1.43
C ILE A 234 14.68 12.61 1.20
N ALA A 235 14.46 11.38 1.65
CA ALA A 235 15.39 10.28 1.47
C ALA A 235 14.75 9.16 0.64
N VAL A 236 15.39 8.78 -0.48
CA VAL A 236 14.89 7.75 -1.38
C VAL A 236 15.96 6.70 -1.69
N PRO A 237 15.58 5.43 -1.88
CA PRO A 237 16.51 4.39 -2.34
C PRO A 237 17.07 4.70 -3.73
N ASP A 238 18.26 4.18 -4.05
CA ASP A 238 18.88 4.38 -5.37
C ASP A 238 18.05 3.84 -6.54
N ASN A 239 17.27 2.79 -6.29
CA ASN A 239 16.37 2.17 -7.26
C ASN A 239 14.95 2.77 -7.26
N ALA A 240 14.74 3.90 -6.59
CA ALA A 240 13.44 4.57 -6.55
C ALA A 240 12.99 5.01 -7.95
N GLY A 241 11.85 4.50 -8.39
CA GLY A 241 11.29 4.76 -9.71
C GLY A 241 10.72 6.17 -9.87
N LYS A 242 10.24 6.50 -11.08
CA LYS A 242 9.67 7.82 -11.44
C LYS A 242 8.49 8.30 -10.57
N GLN A 243 7.81 7.39 -9.86
CA GLN A 243 6.68 7.74 -8.98
C GLN A 243 7.09 8.66 -7.83
N HIS A 244 8.29 8.47 -7.26
CA HIS A 244 8.79 9.34 -6.19
C HIS A 244 9.06 10.76 -6.67
N LEU A 245 9.56 10.93 -7.89
CA LEU A 245 9.76 12.26 -8.49
C LEU A 245 8.45 13.05 -8.61
N LYS A 246 7.33 12.37 -8.92
CA LYS A 246 6.01 13.02 -8.97
C LYS A 246 5.55 13.48 -7.59
N LEU A 247 5.79 12.68 -6.55
CA LEU A 247 5.45 13.04 -5.17
C LEU A 247 6.30 14.24 -4.70
N LEU A 248 7.59 14.23 -4.98
CA LEU A 248 8.50 15.32 -4.65
C LEU A 248 8.11 16.63 -5.35
N SER A 249 7.79 16.57 -6.65
CA SER A 249 7.32 17.73 -7.41
C SER A 249 5.99 18.27 -6.88
N LYS A 250 5.12 17.39 -6.37
CA LYS A 250 3.84 17.77 -5.77
C LYS A 250 4.05 18.46 -4.42
N LEU A 251 4.95 17.94 -3.59
CA LEU A 251 5.32 18.54 -2.33
C LEU A 251 5.95 19.92 -2.56
N ALA A 252 6.97 20.03 -3.41
CA ALA A 252 7.65 21.28 -3.71
C ALA A 252 6.69 22.38 -4.14
N ARG A 253 5.73 22.07 -5.02
CA ARG A 253 4.70 23.04 -5.44
C ARG A 253 3.79 23.50 -4.30
N ASN A 254 3.52 22.65 -3.31
CA ASN A 254 2.67 23.03 -2.18
C ASN A 254 3.47 23.80 -1.12
N ILE A 255 4.73 23.48 -0.92
CA ILE A 255 5.65 24.24 -0.03
C ILE A 255 5.75 25.71 -0.43
N MET A 256 5.66 26.03 -1.72
CA MET A 256 5.68 27.42 -2.21
C MET A 256 4.40 28.21 -1.87
N LYS A 257 3.30 27.54 -1.48
CA LYS A 257 2.05 28.20 -1.09
C LYS A 257 2.13 28.69 0.35
N GLU A 258 1.79 29.96 0.56
CA GLU A 258 1.80 30.58 1.89
C GLU A 258 0.85 29.88 2.87
N ASP A 259 -0.38 29.58 2.45
CA ASP A 259 -1.37 28.87 3.27
C ASP A 259 -0.85 27.53 3.79
N PHE A 260 -0.10 26.79 2.97
CA PHE A 260 0.46 25.51 3.38
C PHE A 260 1.55 25.68 4.45
N ARG A 261 2.43 26.67 4.28
CA ARG A 261 3.45 27.01 5.29
C ARG A 261 2.82 27.50 6.58
N ALA A 262 1.80 28.37 6.50
CA ALA A 262 1.06 28.86 7.66
C ALA A 262 0.39 27.70 8.45
N GLN A 263 -0.23 26.73 7.77
CA GLN A 263 -0.78 25.55 8.41
C GLN A 263 0.29 24.74 9.15
N LEU A 264 1.48 24.56 8.58
CA LEU A 264 2.59 23.84 9.21
C LEU A 264 3.18 24.60 10.41
N HIS A 265 3.24 25.92 10.34
CA HIS A 265 3.61 26.76 11.48
C HIS A 265 2.57 26.67 12.60
N GLY A 266 1.27 26.61 12.27
CA GLY A 266 0.16 26.51 13.21
C GLY A 266 -0.06 25.12 13.81
N ALA A 267 0.54 24.06 13.25
CA ALA A 267 0.33 22.70 13.71
C ALA A 267 0.80 22.52 15.17
N LYS A 268 -0.12 22.05 16.02
CA LYS A 268 0.14 21.88 17.47
C LYS A 268 0.72 20.51 17.81
N THR A 269 0.50 19.53 16.95
CA THR A 269 0.94 18.15 17.18
C THR A 269 1.65 17.58 15.96
N ARG A 270 2.57 16.62 16.20
CA ARG A 270 3.25 15.88 15.13
C ARG A 270 2.27 15.13 14.21
N LYS A 271 1.14 14.69 14.75
CA LYS A 271 0.10 14.03 13.97
C LYS A 271 -0.56 15.02 13.01
N GLU A 272 -0.93 16.20 13.49
CA GLU A 272 -1.52 17.25 12.67
C GLU A 272 -0.59 17.68 11.52
N ALA A 273 0.69 17.90 11.79
CA ALA A 273 1.68 18.18 10.76
C ALA A 273 1.82 17.03 9.73
N ALA A 274 1.81 15.78 10.20
CA ALA A 274 1.84 14.61 9.32
C ALA A 274 0.58 14.52 8.44
N ASP A 275 -0.60 14.81 8.98
CA ASP A 275 -1.88 14.80 8.26
C ASP A 275 -1.92 15.93 7.20
N ILE A 276 -1.46 17.13 7.53
CA ILE A 276 -1.32 18.26 6.59
C ILE A 276 -0.42 17.87 5.42
N ILE A 277 0.76 17.33 5.68
CA ILE A 277 1.71 16.93 4.63
C ILE A 277 1.13 15.76 3.80
N SER A 278 0.51 14.79 4.44
CA SER A 278 -0.08 13.62 3.77
C SER A 278 -1.25 14.00 2.87
N SER A 279 -2.04 15.01 3.23
CA SER A 279 -3.18 15.49 2.44
C SER A 279 -2.77 15.98 1.05
N VAL A 280 -1.61 16.63 0.94
CA VAL A 280 -1.08 17.12 -0.34
C VAL A 280 -0.32 16.05 -1.13
N LEU A 281 0.16 14.99 -0.47
CA LEU A 281 0.86 13.89 -1.13
C LEU A 281 -0.08 12.82 -1.67
N SER A 282 -1.22 12.60 -1.02
CA SER A 282 -2.24 11.66 -1.48
C SER A 282 -2.77 12.07 -2.87
N PRO A 283 -3.05 11.14 -3.78
CA PRO A 283 -3.81 11.45 -4.98
C PRO A 283 -5.16 12.03 -4.53
N ALA A 284 -5.56 13.18 -5.09
CA ALA A 284 -6.90 13.72 -4.87
C ALA A 284 -7.92 12.60 -5.14
N PRO A 285 -8.97 12.44 -4.30
CA PRO A 285 -10.09 11.58 -4.67
C PRO A 285 -10.54 12.04 -6.06
N ALA A 286 -10.70 11.10 -6.99
CA ALA A 286 -11.27 11.38 -8.28
C ALA A 286 -12.65 12.01 -8.03
N THR A 287 -12.74 13.33 -8.13
CA THR A 287 -14.01 14.03 -8.16
C THR A 287 -14.68 13.59 -9.45
N ASP A 288 -15.82 12.92 -9.33
CA ASP A 288 -16.77 12.66 -10.38
C ASP A 288 -17.06 13.96 -11.14
N LYS A 289 -16.30 14.19 -12.23
CA LYS A 289 -16.67 15.12 -13.29
C LYS A 289 -17.44 14.35 -14.38
N ALA A 290 -18.52 13.70 -13.98
CA ALA A 290 -19.42 13.03 -14.91
C ALA A 290 -20.88 13.19 -14.49
N ALA A 291 -21.28 14.42 -14.11
CA ALA A 291 -22.69 14.73 -13.91
C ALA A 291 -22.98 16.21 -14.19
N ALA A 292 -22.54 16.72 -15.32
CA ALA A 292 -22.97 18.03 -15.80
C ALA A 292 -22.81 18.16 -17.33
N THR A 293 -23.34 17.21 -18.10
CA THR A 293 -23.53 17.44 -19.54
C THR A 293 -24.68 16.54 -20.04
N THR A 294 -25.87 16.77 -19.51
CA THR A 294 -27.12 16.36 -20.20
C THR A 294 -28.23 17.23 -19.66
N GLN A 295 -28.27 18.49 -20.10
CA GLN A 295 -29.48 19.34 -20.26
C GLN A 295 -29.03 20.63 -20.93
N ALA A 296 -29.07 20.64 -22.25
CA ALA A 296 -29.36 21.75 -23.11
C ALA A 296 -29.73 21.19 -24.49
#